data_bdeacfbab1dcd86dac287ee8fa1f78ec
#
_entry.id   bdeacfbab1dcd86dac287ee8fa1f78ec
#
_cell.length_a   1.000
_cell.length_b   1.000
_cell.length_c   1.000
_cell.angle_alpha   90.00
_cell.angle_beta   90.00
_cell.angle_gamma   90.00
#
_symmetry.space_group_name_H-M   'P 1'
#
loop_
_entity.id
_entity.type
_entity.pdbx_description
1 polymer ?
#
loop_
_entity_poly.entity_id
_entity_poly.type
_entity_poly.pdbx_seq_one_letter_code
_entity_poly.pdbx_strand_id
1 'polypeptide(L)' 'MDSILITNYKPDYTNNIMTISIQINTLGISSQVSITMDEFNTAIAGGAGGADRVKLKVLDTLIDSLTALKPVTTTIKGA' A
#
# COMPACT_ATOMS: atom_id res chain seq x y z
N MET A 1 13.47 -3.52 -1.10
CA MET A 1 12.27 -2.70 -1.36
C MET A 1 12.58 -1.28 -1.76
N ASP A 2 13.71 -1.13 -2.42
CA ASP A 2 14.21 0.22 -2.74
C ASP A 2 13.38 0.93 -3.80
N SER A 3 12.65 0.18 -4.61
CA SER A 3 11.82 0.80 -5.65
C SER A 3 10.54 1.41 -5.11
N ILE A 4 10.22 1.15 -3.85
CA ILE A 4 9.02 1.71 -3.22
C ILE A 4 9.46 2.73 -2.19
N LEU A 5 8.95 3.94 -2.34
CA LEU A 5 9.25 5.02 -1.41
C LEU A 5 7.97 5.46 -0.73
N ILE A 6 7.99 5.48 0.60
CA ILE A 6 6.87 6.03 1.36
C ILE A 6 7.08 7.53 1.48
N THR A 7 6.16 8.32 0.95
CA THR A 7 6.31 9.77 0.91
C THR A 7 5.52 10.48 1.99
N ASN A 8 4.49 9.87 2.52
CA ASN A 8 3.70 10.50 3.57
C ASN A 8 2.89 9.48 4.35
N TYR A 9 2.62 9.81 5.62
CA TYR A 9 1.70 9.07 6.48
C TYR A 9 0.62 10.03 6.94
N LYS A 10 -0.63 9.65 6.82
CA LYS A 10 -1.76 10.47 7.26
C LYS A 10 -2.66 9.62 8.16
N PRO A 11 -2.54 9.76 9.48
CA PRO A 11 -3.39 9.00 10.39
C PRO A 11 -4.80 9.61 10.47
N ASP A 12 -5.78 8.72 10.57
CA ASP A 12 -7.16 9.11 10.83
C ASP A 12 -7.60 8.34 12.08
N TYR A 13 -7.45 8.97 13.22
CA TYR A 13 -7.75 8.34 14.50
C TYR A 13 -9.24 8.12 14.72
N THR A 14 -10.07 8.90 14.06
CA THR A 14 -11.52 8.74 14.16
C THR A 14 -11.99 7.43 13.54
N ASN A 15 -11.43 7.09 12.38
CA ASN A 15 -11.78 5.88 11.67
C ASN A 15 -10.78 4.74 11.87
N ASN A 16 -9.75 4.98 12.68
CA ASN A 16 -8.71 3.99 12.96
C ASN A 16 -8.00 3.51 11.71
N ILE A 17 -7.66 4.44 10.84
CA ILE A 17 -7.05 4.16 9.54
C ILE A 17 -5.76 4.96 9.38
N MET A 18 -4.75 4.34 8.77
CA MET A 18 -3.55 5.02 8.34
C MET A 18 -3.51 5.04 6.82
N THR A 19 -3.50 6.23 6.24
CA THR A 19 -3.33 6.38 4.79
C THR A 19 -1.87 6.62 4.49
N ILE A 20 -1.30 5.81 3.63
CA ILE A 20 0.11 5.83 3.31
C ILE A 20 0.26 6.20 1.84
N SER A 21 1.00 7.27 1.59
CA SER A 21 1.31 7.70 0.23
C SER A 21 2.62 7.06 -0.18
N ILE A 22 2.64 6.45 -1.35
CA ILE A 22 3.82 5.76 -1.86
C ILE A 22 4.13 6.19 -3.27
N GLN A 23 5.38 5.98 -3.65
CA GLN A 23 5.82 6.15 -5.02
C GLN A 23 6.59 4.90 -5.42
N ILE A 24 6.23 4.33 -6.55
CA ILE A 24 6.92 3.16 -7.10
C ILE A 24 7.75 3.65 -8.27
N ASN A 25 9.05 3.82 -8.02
CA ASN A 25 9.93 4.46 -9.00
C ASN A 25 10.08 3.67 -10.28
N THR A 26 10.16 2.36 -10.17
CA THR A 26 10.33 1.50 -11.34
C THR A 26 9.15 1.55 -12.30
N LEU A 27 7.97 1.92 -11.80
CA LEU A 27 6.77 2.00 -12.61
C LEU A 27 6.32 3.43 -12.87
N GLY A 28 6.95 4.39 -12.23
CA GLY A 28 6.54 5.79 -12.36
C GLY A 28 5.17 6.07 -11.79
N ILE A 29 4.77 5.33 -10.77
CA ILE A 29 3.43 5.41 -10.20
C ILE A 29 3.48 6.01 -8.82
N SER A 30 2.51 6.87 -8.51
CA SER A 30 2.25 7.34 -7.15
C SER A 30 0.85 6.92 -6.75
N SER A 31 0.70 6.50 -5.51
CA SER A 31 -0.60 6.02 -5.03
C SER A 31 -0.75 6.25 -3.54
N GLN A 32 -1.98 6.15 -3.07
CA GLN A 32 -2.28 6.17 -1.64
C GLN A 32 -3.00 4.87 -1.29
N VAL A 33 -2.61 4.28 -0.17
CA VAL A 33 -3.20 3.05 0.30
C VAL A 33 -3.60 3.23 1.76
N SER A 34 -4.80 2.81 2.11
CA SER A 34 -5.26 2.88 3.50
C SER A 34 -5.26 1.49 4.12
N ILE A 35 -4.69 1.40 5.30
CA ILE A 35 -4.73 0.17 6.10
C ILE A 35 -5.25 0.55 7.48
N THR A 36 -5.64 -0.44 8.27
CA THR A 36 -6.10 -0.15 9.62
C THR A 36 -4.91 0.31 10.47
N MET A 37 -5.21 1.11 11.50
CA MET A 37 -4.17 1.54 12.42
C MET A 37 -3.54 0.35 13.12
N ASP A 38 -4.33 -0.69 13.40
CA ASP A 38 -3.82 -1.91 14.02
C ASP A 38 -2.83 -2.63 13.12
N GLU A 39 -3.12 -2.72 11.83
CA GLU A 39 -2.20 -3.32 10.87
C GLU A 39 -0.91 -2.53 10.77
N PHE A 40 -1.02 -1.21 10.77
CA PHE A 40 0.15 -0.36 10.72
C PHE A 40 1.02 -0.55 11.97
N ASN A 41 0.40 -0.52 13.15
CA ASN A 41 1.11 -0.70 14.40
C ASN A 41 1.77 -2.07 14.50
N THR A 42 1.10 -3.12 14.03
CA THR A 42 1.66 -4.46 14.00
C THR A 42 2.89 -4.51 13.10
N ALA A 43 2.83 -3.84 11.95
CA ALA A 43 3.95 -3.84 11.02
C ALA A 43 5.19 -3.18 11.61
N ILE A 44 5.02 -2.10 12.36
CA ILE A 44 6.17 -1.37 12.91
C ILE A 44 6.61 -1.90 14.28
N ALA A 45 5.79 -2.68 14.95
CA ALA A 45 6.06 -3.12 16.32
C ALA A 45 7.28 -4.03 16.45
N GLY A 46 7.71 -4.65 15.37
CA GLY A 46 8.86 -5.54 15.38
C GLY A 46 10.21 -4.85 15.41
N GLY A 47 10.25 -3.54 15.45
CA GLY A 47 11.50 -2.80 15.50
C GLY A 47 12.17 -2.71 14.14
N ALA A 48 13.42 -3.15 14.03
CA ALA A 48 14.15 -3.07 12.79
C ALA A 48 13.39 -3.73 11.64
N GLY A 49 13.36 -3.09 10.50
CA GLY A 49 12.63 -3.59 9.34
C GLY A 49 11.17 -3.19 9.31
N GLY A 50 10.72 -2.37 10.26
CA GLY A 50 9.34 -1.93 10.31
C GLY A 50 8.88 -1.23 9.03
N ALA A 51 9.73 -0.40 8.46
CA ALA A 51 9.40 0.29 7.22
C ALA A 51 9.17 -0.68 6.07
N ASP A 52 9.97 -1.73 5.98
CA ASP A 52 9.80 -2.74 4.94
C ASP A 52 8.51 -3.53 5.15
N ARG A 53 8.15 -3.84 6.39
CA ARG A 53 6.89 -4.52 6.68
C ARG A 53 5.70 -3.65 6.29
N VAL A 54 5.77 -2.35 6.53
CA VAL A 54 4.73 -1.42 6.10
C VAL A 54 4.63 -1.42 4.58
N LYS A 55 5.75 -1.38 3.88
CA LYS A 55 5.77 -1.43 2.42
C LYS A 55 5.13 -2.71 1.89
N LEU A 56 5.43 -3.85 2.51
CA LEU A 56 4.81 -5.12 2.13
C LEU A 56 3.30 -5.10 2.33
N LYS A 57 2.84 -4.56 3.46
CA LYS A 57 1.42 -4.47 3.74
C LYS A 57 0.73 -3.54 2.74
N VAL A 58 1.35 -2.43 2.41
CA VAL A 58 0.83 -1.49 1.42
C VAL A 58 0.74 -2.16 0.05
N LEU A 59 1.77 -2.92 -0.34
CA LEU A 59 1.76 -3.65 -1.60
C LEU A 59 0.64 -4.68 -1.65
N ASP A 60 0.47 -5.45 -0.59
CA ASP A 60 -0.59 -6.45 -0.53
C ASP A 60 -1.96 -5.80 -0.71
N THR A 61 -2.19 -4.70 -0.01
CA THR A 61 -3.45 -3.98 -0.09
C THR A 61 -3.66 -3.40 -1.49
N LEU A 62 -2.61 -2.85 -2.08
CA LEU A 62 -2.68 -2.29 -3.43
C LEU A 62 -2.94 -3.38 -4.47
N ILE A 63 -2.30 -4.53 -4.34
CA ILE A 63 -2.52 -5.65 -5.23
C ILE A 63 -3.97 -6.12 -5.14
N ASP A 64 -4.51 -6.21 -3.93
CA ASP A 64 -5.90 -6.60 -3.75
C ASP A 64 -6.85 -5.59 -4.41
N SER A 65 -6.58 -4.32 -4.25
CA SER A 65 -7.38 -3.26 -4.84
C SER A 65 -7.33 -3.30 -6.37
N LEU A 66 -6.15 -3.48 -6.92
CA LEU A 66 -5.98 -3.58 -8.37
C LEU A 66 -6.64 -4.83 -8.93
N THR A 67 -6.54 -5.93 -8.21
CA THR A 67 -7.19 -7.17 -8.60
C THR A 67 -8.70 -7.01 -8.63
N ALA A 68 -9.24 -6.28 -7.66
CA ALA A 68 -10.69 -6.03 -7.61
C ALA A 68 -11.16 -5.15 -8.77
N LEU A 69 -10.27 -4.35 -9.35
CA LEU A 69 -10.61 -3.51 -10.49
C LEU A 69 -10.58 -4.25 -11.81
N LYS A 70 -9.95 -5.40 -11.87
CA LYS A 70 -9.86 -6.14 -13.11
C LYS A 70 -11.22 -6.69 -13.50
N PRO A 71 -11.62 -6.53 -14.76
CA PRO A 71 -12.88 -7.11 -15.20
C PRO A 71 -12.77 -8.64 -15.22
N VAL A 72 -13.88 -9.29 -15.02
CA VAL A 72 -13.92 -10.74 -14.98
C VAL A 72 -13.38 -11.35 -16.24
N THR A 73 -13.70 -10.77 -17.37
CA THR A 73 -13.30 -11.32 -18.64
C THR A 73 -11.88 -11.01 -19.03
N THR A 74 -11.32 -10.00 -18.48
CA THR A 74 -9.93 -9.61 -18.73
C THR A 74 -9.55 -9.44 -20.17
N THR A 75 -10.46 -9.06 -20.97
CA THR A 75 -10.17 -8.92 -22.38
C THR A 75 -9.78 -7.55 -22.79
N ILE A 76 -9.44 -6.74 -21.85
CA ILE A 76 -9.10 -5.41 -22.21
C ILE A 76 -7.84 -5.34 -22.93
N LYS A 77 -6.95 -6.26 -22.72
CA LYS A 77 -5.75 -6.16 -23.28
C LYS A 77 -5.81 -6.20 -24.67
N GLY A 78 -5.06 -5.61 -25.22
CA GLY A 78 -4.89 -5.67 -26.58
C GLY A 78 -6.13 -5.82 -27.28
N ALA A 79 -6.96 -5.96 -26.45
CA ALA A 79 -8.24 -6.09 -27.10
C ALA A 79 -8.42 -4.86 -27.74
#